data_9d5ac590260579d10f9de469636ee5fc
#
_entry.id   9d5ac590260579d10f9de469636ee5fc
#
_cell.length_a   1.000
_cell.length_b   1.000
_cell.length_c   1.000
_cell.angle_alpha   90.00
_cell.angle_beta   90.00
_cell.angle_gamma   90.00
#
_symmetry.space_group_name_H-M   'P 1'
#
loop_
_entity.id
_entity.type
_entity.pdbx_description
1 polymer ?
#
loop_
_entity_poly.entity_id
_entity_poly.type
_entity_poly.pdbx_seq_one_letter_code
_entity_poly.pdbx_strand_id
1 'polypeptide(L)'
;RHGLSGDARARARAAEYLDNLLGGPLRRWLVPMLEDLPPDEKAKKGNTLLRTRDRDLEDTLAQLIHDEDQLLSAAAIQRVEEKGLWKLADDLEHVLAHRDARDLHAFEAASWALAARRISPEARRTRWQEALPAAEVAHRLLQVPLLRCAPVESLFRMASVGRTFRPEPGRALAQEGAPPSEVLFLLDGDAVTREDPRPPRQRAAPLAVGLEEVIGGGRLRETARGGEGAVYLVVAAPELLALVSEDGGLLRALLRGALSDAPPGVRVLRPRLAAAVSTEPTSQTLDHVRLLEGSPLFARATPDQLLALEQVSREQTLVPDALLFPESEPAALHLIADGEVALELAGAPVVARAGDTLGVLEALAGAPLEPARVTMAGRALRLEGDALLERLAEDTGLLQGLFAALRDVERAS
;
A
#
# COMPACT_ATOMS: atom_id res chain seq x y z
N ARG A 1 14.62 -8.53 -9.64
CA ARG A 1 13.33 -8.31 -8.94
C ARG A 1 13.17 -9.25 -7.73
N HIS A 2 13.41 -10.57 -7.87
CA HIS A 2 13.22 -11.54 -6.78
C HIS A 2 14.17 -11.37 -5.59
N GLY A 3 15.35 -10.81 -5.78
CA GLY A 3 16.32 -10.58 -4.70
C GLY A 3 15.92 -9.55 -3.65
N LEU A 4 14.95 -8.66 -3.98
CA LEU A 4 14.41 -7.63 -3.09
C LEU A 4 12.97 -7.94 -2.65
N SER A 5 12.40 -9.07 -3.06
CA SER A 5 11.06 -9.49 -2.64
C SER A 5 11.03 -9.84 -1.14
N GLY A 6 9.87 -9.66 -0.51
CA GLY A 6 9.66 -10.04 0.89
C GLY A 6 9.72 -11.55 1.15
N ASP A 7 9.74 -12.38 0.10
CA ASP A 7 9.77 -13.84 0.19
C ASP A 7 11.20 -14.35 0.48
N ALA A 8 11.39 -14.95 1.66
CA ALA A 8 12.67 -15.53 2.10
C ALA A 8 13.20 -16.62 1.17
N ARG A 9 12.31 -17.45 0.58
CA ARG A 9 12.69 -18.48 -0.39
C ARG A 9 13.13 -17.91 -1.73
N ALA A 10 12.41 -16.91 -2.23
CA ALA A 10 12.81 -16.23 -3.47
C ALA A 10 14.16 -15.53 -3.29
N ARG A 11 14.39 -14.91 -2.13
CA ARG A 11 15.70 -14.33 -1.78
C ARG A 11 16.78 -15.39 -1.69
N ALA A 12 16.53 -16.51 -1.00
CA ALA A 12 17.51 -17.61 -0.89
C ALA A 12 17.87 -18.20 -2.24
N ARG A 13 16.88 -18.46 -3.11
CA ARG A 13 17.12 -18.93 -4.49
C ARG A 13 17.88 -17.90 -5.34
N ALA A 14 17.55 -16.62 -5.21
CA ALA A 14 18.27 -15.55 -5.88
C ALA A 14 19.70 -15.44 -5.38
N ALA A 15 19.93 -15.58 -4.07
CA ALA A 15 21.27 -15.61 -3.48
C ALA A 15 22.07 -16.80 -3.98
N GLU A 16 21.50 -18.01 -3.99
CA GLU A 16 22.14 -19.23 -4.51
C GLU A 16 22.44 -19.12 -6.01
N TYR A 17 21.49 -18.61 -6.80
CA TYR A 17 21.70 -18.38 -8.24
C TYR A 17 22.83 -17.39 -8.49
N LEU A 18 22.87 -16.27 -7.77
CA LEU A 18 23.91 -15.27 -7.89
C LEU A 18 25.25 -15.77 -7.32
N ASP A 19 25.23 -16.58 -6.27
CA ASP A 19 26.41 -17.22 -5.71
C ASP A 19 27.11 -18.14 -6.73
N ASN A 20 26.32 -18.81 -7.57
CA ASN A 20 26.83 -19.67 -8.64
C ASN A 20 27.25 -18.90 -9.91
N LEU A 21 26.62 -17.74 -10.15
CA LEU A 21 26.85 -16.94 -11.37
C LEU A 21 28.00 -15.94 -11.21
N LEU A 22 28.15 -15.39 -10.01
CA LEU A 22 29.06 -14.28 -9.73
C LEU A 22 30.41 -14.83 -9.21
N GLY A 23 31.49 -14.35 -9.80
CA GLY A 23 32.86 -14.63 -9.34
C GLY A 23 33.50 -13.44 -8.63
N GLY A 24 34.53 -13.72 -7.81
CA GLY A 24 35.40 -12.69 -7.25
C GLY A 24 34.75 -11.66 -6.32
N PRO A 25 35.09 -10.39 -6.48
CA PRO A 25 34.61 -9.34 -5.58
C PRO A 25 33.10 -9.13 -5.56
N LEU A 26 32.42 -9.23 -6.71
CA LEU A 26 30.97 -9.03 -6.83
C LEU A 26 30.18 -10.03 -5.98
N ARG A 27 30.62 -11.29 -5.95
CA ARG A 27 30.02 -12.32 -5.09
C ARG A 27 30.03 -11.91 -3.63
N ARG A 28 31.17 -11.42 -3.12
CA ARG A 28 31.34 -10.99 -1.72
C ARG A 28 30.44 -9.80 -1.36
N TRP A 29 30.07 -8.97 -2.34
CA TRP A 29 29.29 -7.76 -2.09
C TRP A 29 27.78 -8.00 -2.20
N LEU A 30 27.36 -8.77 -3.21
CA LEU A 30 25.95 -8.93 -3.51
C LEU A 30 25.26 -10.04 -2.69
N VAL A 31 25.93 -11.17 -2.48
CA VAL A 31 25.32 -12.31 -1.79
C VAL A 31 24.90 -11.94 -0.35
N PRO A 32 25.74 -11.28 0.49
CA PRO A 32 25.33 -10.89 1.84
C PRO A 32 24.15 -9.92 1.91
N MET A 33 23.93 -9.12 0.86
CA MET A 33 22.80 -8.18 0.80
C MET A 33 21.47 -8.90 0.56
N LEU A 34 21.51 -10.07 -0.06
CA LEU A 34 20.33 -10.91 -0.36
C LEU A 34 20.03 -11.93 0.74
N GLU A 35 21.01 -12.23 1.61
CA GLU A 35 20.79 -13.08 2.78
C GLU A 35 19.70 -12.51 3.71
N ASP A 36 18.97 -13.39 4.37
CA ASP A 36 17.93 -12.99 5.33
C ASP A 36 18.55 -12.65 6.70
N LEU A 37 19.28 -11.55 6.72
CA LEU A 37 19.94 -11.02 7.91
C LEU A 37 19.21 -9.78 8.40
N PRO A 38 19.21 -9.54 9.73
CA PRO A 38 18.74 -8.27 10.29
C PRO A 38 19.45 -7.06 9.64
N PRO A 39 18.76 -5.92 9.48
CA PRO A 39 19.35 -4.72 8.85
C PRO A 39 20.69 -4.29 9.46
N ASP A 40 20.82 -4.38 10.79
CA ASP A 40 22.07 -4.03 11.51
C ASP A 40 23.23 -4.96 11.15
N GLU A 41 22.97 -6.26 10.94
CA GLU A 41 24.01 -7.20 10.53
C GLU A 41 24.40 -7.00 9.07
N LYS A 42 23.43 -6.68 8.19
CA LYS A 42 23.69 -6.30 6.80
C LYS A 42 24.55 -5.03 6.74
N ALA A 43 24.21 -4.03 7.56
CA ALA A 43 24.98 -2.79 7.66
C ALA A 43 26.43 -3.06 8.13
N LYS A 44 26.61 -3.88 9.16
CA LYS A 44 27.96 -4.28 9.65
C LYS A 44 28.77 -5.00 8.56
N LYS A 45 28.16 -5.96 7.86
CA LYS A 45 28.83 -6.65 6.73
C LYS A 45 29.15 -5.67 5.60
N GLY A 46 28.22 -4.80 5.24
CA GLY A 46 28.40 -3.75 4.24
C GLY A 46 29.51 -2.78 4.61
N ASN A 47 29.55 -2.28 5.84
CA ASN A 47 30.59 -1.39 6.35
C ASN A 47 31.98 -2.03 6.32
N THR A 48 32.07 -3.34 6.65
CA THR A 48 33.32 -4.08 6.59
C THR A 48 33.83 -4.24 5.15
N LEU A 49 32.91 -4.49 4.19
CA LEU A 49 33.22 -4.69 2.77
C LEU A 49 33.56 -3.39 2.05
N LEU A 50 32.78 -2.33 2.31
CA LEU A 50 32.90 -1.04 1.63
C LEU A 50 33.82 -0.06 2.38
N ARG A 51 34.31 -0.45 3.56
CA ARG A 51 35.08 0.44 4.47
C ARG A 51 34.34 1.76 4.75
N THR A 52 33.02 1.70 4.82
CA THR A 52 32.18 2.86 5.15
C THR A 52 32.29 3.13 6.64
N ARG A 53 32.35 4.40 7.03
CA ARG A 53 32.22 4.80 8.43
C ARG A 53 30.74 4.77 8.83
N ASP A 54 30.47 4.54 10.12
CA ASP A 54 29.16 4.83 10.66
C ASP A 54 28.88 6.32 10.42
N ARG A 55 27.81 6.62 9.70
CA ARG A 55 27.41 7.97 9.37
C ARG A 55 26.26 8.36 10.29
N ASP A 56 26.30 9.56 10.75
CA ASP A 56 25.13 10.15 11.40
C ASP A 56 24.06 10.53 10.38
N LEU A 57 22.93 11.05 10.87
CA LEU A 57 21.82 11.45 10.01
C LEU A 57 22.21 12.58 9.06
N GLU A 58 23.00 13.57 9.55
CA GLU A 58 23.42 14.73 8.77
C GLU A 58 24.34 14.29 7.61
N ASP A 59 25.36 13.46 7.90
CA ASP A 59 26.27 12.91 6.89
C ASP A 59 25.51 12.06 5.83
N THR A 60 24.53 11.29 6.27
CA THR A 60 23.71 10.46 5.36
C THR A 60 22.87 11.34 4.46
N LEU A 61 22.20 12.36 5.02
CA LEU A 61 21.40 13.28 4.23
C LEU A 61 22.25 14.10 3.26
N ALA A 62 23.44 14.58 3.70
CA ALA A 62 24.37 15.28 2.80
C ALA A 62 24.72 14.44 1.57
N GLN A 63 24.98 13.14 1.76
CA GLN A 63 25.24 12.26 0.63
C GLN A 63 24.00 12.08 -0.27
N LEU A 64 22.80 11.88 0.32
CA LEU A 64 21.57 11.66 -0.44
C LEU A 64 21.09 12.90 -1.20
N ILE A 65 21.40 14.12 -0.70
CA ILE A 65 21.14 15.38 -1.42
C ILE A 65 21.87 15.42 -2.76
N HIS A 66 23.07 14.82 -2.83
CA HIS A 66 23.89 14.75 -4.03
C HIS A 66 23.78 13.42 -4.79
N ASP A 67 22.78 12.60 -4.50
CA ASP A 67 22.53 11.33 -5.19
C ASP A 67 22.06 11.59 -6.64
N GLU A 68 22.41 10.69 -7.54
CA GLU A 68 21.97 10.74 -8.95
C GLU A 68 20.45 10.53 -9.10
N ASP A 69 19.83 9.85 -8.13
CA ASP A 69 18.38 9.69 -8.07
C ASP A 69 17.74 10.98 -7.53
N GLN A 70 17.14 11.77 -8.41
CA GLN A 70 16.51 13.04 -8.08
C GLN A 70 15.33 12.91 -7.09
N LEU A 71 14.61 11.77 -7.04
CA LEU A 71 13.52 11.56 -6.09
C LEU A 71 14.10 11.34 -4.69
N LEU A 72 15.18 10.57 -4.61
CA LEU A 72 15.90 10.35 -3.38
C LEU A 72 16.53 11.65 -2.86
N SER A 73 17.16 12.42 -3.75
CA SER A 73 17.69 13.75 -3.43
C SER A 73 16.58 14.70 -2.93
N ALA A 74 15.46 14.80 -3.64
CA ALA A 74 14.34 15.64 -3.22
C ALA A 74 13.74 15.21 -1.88
N ALA A 75 13.61 13.91 -1.62
CA ALA A 75 13.15 13.37 -0.34
C ALA A 75 14.12 13.68 0.80
N ALA A 76 15.43 13.60 0.55
CA ALA A 76 16.46 13.97 1.54
C ALA A 76 16.39 15.46 1.87
N ILE A 77 16.23 16.32 0.88
CA ILE A 77 16.08 17.78 1.05
C ILE A 77 14.82 18.09 1.87
N GLN A 78 13.70 17.43 1.58
CA GLN A 78 12.47 17.55 2.35
C GLN A 78 12.69 17.17 3.84
N ARG A 79 13.48 16.12 4.07
CA ARG A 79 13.83 15.70 5.43
C ARG A 79 14.71 16.71 6.17
N VAL A 80 15.59 17.40 5.46
CA VAL A 80 16.39 18.51 6.01
C VAL A 80 15.49 19.64 6.50
N GLU A 81 14.50 20.02 5.69
CA GLU A 81 13.51 21.05 6.05
C GLU A 81 12.69 20.63 7.27
N GLU A 82 12.10 19.43 7.23
CA GLU A 82 11.24 18.88 8.30
C GLU A 82 11.95 18.85 9.66
N LYS A 83 13.22 18.45 9.66
CA LYS A 83 14.05 18.36 10.88
C LYS A 83 14.77 19.64 11.24
N GLY A 84 14.73 20.67 10.40
CA GLY A 84 15.44 21.92 10.62
C GLY A 84 16.97 21.78 10.61
N LEU A 85 17.52 20.84 9.82
CA LEU A 85 18.96 20.53 9.78
C LEU A 85 19.72 21.54 8.89
N TRP A 86 19.64 22.81 9.24
CA TRP A 86 20.16 23.93 8.44
C TRP A 86 21.67 23.99 8.31
N LYS A 87 22.43 23.11 8.95
CA LYS A 87 23.85 22.92 8.67
C LYS A 87 24.13 22.46 7.24
N LEU A 88 23.12 21.79 6.62
CA LEU A 88 23.15 21.31 5.24
C LEU A 88 22.67 22.37 4.23
N ALA A 89 22.52 23.63 4.62
CA ALA A 89 22.03 24.68 3.74
C ALA A 89 22.97 24.92 2.54
N ASP A 90 24.28 24.79 2.74
CA ASP A 90 25.28 24.93 1.65
C ASP A 90 25.14 23.83 0.61
N ASP A 91 24.76 22.60 1.02
CA ASP A 91 24.47 21.51 0.09
C ASP A 91 23.21 21.80 -0.73
N LEU A 92 22.18 22.37 -0.12
CA LEU A 92 20.97 22.82 -0.83
C LEU A 92 21.27 23.95 -1.82
N GLU A 93 22.09 24.91 -1.43
CA GLU A 93 22.55 26.01 -2.32
C GLU A 93 23.36 25.44 -3.50
N HIS A 94 24.17 24.40 -3.26
CA HIS A 94 24.88 23.70 -4.31
C HIS A 94 23.95 23.06 -5.34
N VAL A 95 22.88 22.40 -4.90
CA VAL A 95 21.84 21.85 -5.80
C VAL A 95 21.23 22.96 -6.67
N LEU A 96 20.95 24.13 -6.10
CA LEU A 96 20.42 25.26 -6.87
C LEU A 96 21.41 25.83 -7.88
N ALA A 97 22.71 25.80 -7.57
CA ALA A 97 23.76 26.33 -8.44
C ALA A 97 24.04 25.42 -9.65
N HIS A 98 23.83 24.12 -9.52
CA HIS A 98 24.12 23.11 -10.55
C HIS A 98 22.84 22.62 -11.25
N ARG A 99 22.02 23.56 -11.68
CA ARG A 99 20.73 23.30 -12.32
C ARG A 99 20.88 22.48 -13.60
N ASP A 100 20.53 21.20 -13.56
CA ASP A 100 20.23 20.38 -14.74
C ASP A 100 18.70 20.26 -14.89
N ALA A 101 18.21 20.27 -16.12
CA ALA A 101 16.79 20.05 -16.42
C ALA A 101 16.31 18.66 -16.00
N ARG A 102 17.24 17.72 -15.71
CA ARG A 102 16.96 16.38 -15.20
C ARG A 102 16.69 16.35 -13.70
N ASP A 103 17.10 17.38 -12.98
CA ASP A 103 17.05 17.44 -11.51
C ASP A 103 15.93 18.35 -11.00
N LEU A 104 14.84 18.47 -11.75
CA LEU A 104 13.75 19.40 -11.45
C LEU A 104 13.21 19.21 -10.03
N HIS A 105 12.98 17.97 -9.59
CA HIS A 105 12.42 17.70 -8.28
C HIS A 105 13.36 18.09 -7.14
N ALA A 106 14.65 17.80 -7.28
CA ALA A 106 15.66 18.21 -6.31
C ALA A 106 15.79 19.74 -6.25
N PHE A 107 15.79 20.39 -7.42
CA PHE A 107 15.84 21.85 -7.52
C PHE A 107 14.62 22.52 -6.85
N GLU A 108 13.40 22.05 -7.14
CA GLU A 108 12.19 22.58 -6.52
C GLU A 108 12.21 22.41 -5.01
N ALA A 109 12.61 21.21 -4.53
CA ALA A 109 12.70 20.91 -3.10
C ALA A 109 13.73 21.82 -2.42
N ALA A 110 14.91 22.02 -3.00
CA ALA A 110 15.97 22.89 -2.45
C ALA A 110 15.52 24.35 -2.39
N SER A 111 14.91 24.85 -3.47
CA SER A 111 14.37 26.21 -3.53
C SER A 111 13.31 26.43 -2.46
N TRP A 112 12.41 25.48 -2.29
CA TRP A 112 11.36 25.48 -1.28
C TRP A 112 11.92 25.45 0.15
N ALA A 113 12.83 24.52 0.44
CA ALA A 113 13.44 24.37 1.76
C ALA A 113 14.21 25.62 2.16
N LEU A 114 15.03 26.19 1.26
CA LEU A 114 15.78 27.42 1.57
C LEU A 114 14.87 28.63 1.75
N ALA A 115 13.78 28.74 1.00
CA ALA A 115 12.76 29.75 1.24
C ALA A 115 12.12 29.59 2.62
N ALA A 116 11.86 28.37 3.04
CA ALA A 116 11.30 28.01 4.34
C ALA A 116 12.17 28.48 5.52
N ARG A 117 13.48 28.40 5.37
CA ARG A 117 14.45 28.85 6.40
C ARG A 117 14.22 30.29 6.84
N ARG A 118 13.71 31.14 5.93
CA ARG A 118 13.56 32.60 6.14
C ARG A 118 12.13 33.04 6.46
N ILE A 119 11.17 32.16 6.33
CA ILE A 119 9.75 32.49 6.41
C ILE A 119 9.06 31.56 7.40
N SER A 120 8.32 32.11 8.37
CA SER A 120 7.54 31.30 9.31
C SER A 120 6.50 30.43 8.60
N PRO A 121 6.07 29.31 9.19
CA PRO A 121 5.02 28.46 8.62
C PRO A 121 3.73 29.24 8.30
N GLU A 122 3.31 30.17 9.17
CA GLU A 122 2.14 31.00 8.97
C GLU A 122 2.32 31.97 7.79
N ALA A 123 3.51 32.60 7.71
CA ALA A 123 3.83 33.51 6.60
C ALA A 123 3.97 32.73 5.27
N ARG A 124 4.40 31.46 5.32
CA ARG A 124 4.38 30.59 4.14
C ARG A 124 2.96 30.31 3.66
N ARG A 125 2.04 29.99 4.54
CA ARG A 125 0.62 29.78 4.19
C ARG A 125 0.02 30.96 3.42
N THR A 126 0.39 32.17 3.79
CA THR A 126 -0.10 33.40 3.12
C THR A 126 0.58 33.67 1.77
N ARG A 127 1.83 33.23 1.57
CA ARG A 127 2.60 33.47 0.36
C ARG A 127 2.46 32.38 -0.71
N TRP A 128 1.83 31.27 -0.37
CA TRP A 128 1.66 30.16 -1.30
C TRP A 128 0.65 30.49 -2.40
N GLN A 129 1.03 31.32 -3.33
CA GLN A 129 0.28 31.53 -4.57
C GLN A 129 0.71 30.56 -5.67
N GLU A 130 1.88 29.95 -5.54
CA GLU A 130 2.46 29.00 -6.49
C GLU A 130 2.13 27.54 -6.11
N ALA A 131 2.28 26.62 -7.07
CA ALA A 131 2.11 25.19 -6.84
C ALA A 131 3.15 24.67 -5.83
N LEU A 132 2.74 23.72 -4.99
CA LEU A 132 3.65 23.04 -4.07
C LEU A 132 4.65 22.19 -4.84
N PRO A 133 5.93 22.14 -4.41
CA PRO A 133 6.89 21.17 -4.95
C PRO A 133 6.37 19.74 -4.82
N ALA A 134 6.68 18.90 -5.80
CA ALA A 134 6.25 17.50 -5.80
C ALA A 134 6.72 16.74 -4.54
N ALA A 135 7.91 17.05 -4.02
CA ALA A 135 8.43 16.47 -2.78
C ALA A 135 7.57 16.83 -1.56
N GLU A 136 7.15 18.09 -1.44
CA GLU A 136 6.25 18.52 -0.36
C GLU A 136 4.88 17.87 -0.47
N VAL A 137 4.34 17.77 -1.69
CA VAL A 137 3.08 17.06 -1.94
C VAL A 137 3.20 15.60 -1.56
N ALA A 138 4.25 14.89 -2.01
CA ALA A 138 4.50 13.48 -1.70
C ALA A 138 4.64 13.26 -0.19
N HIS A 139 5.36 14.15 0.51
CA HIS A 139 5.49 14.08 1.97
C HIS A 139 4.13 14.19 2.69
N ARG A 140 3.26 15.07 2.23
CA ARG A 140 1.91 15.24 2.82
C ARG A 140 0.98 14.09 2.47
N LEU A 141 1.06 13.56 1.25
CA LEU A 141 0.32 12.36 0.86
C LEU A 141 0.69 11.15 1.73
N LEU A 142 1.96 10.99 2.12
CA LEU A 142 2.40 9.92 3.01
C LEU A 142 1.72 9.97 4.39
N GLN A 143 1.23 11.11 4.82
CA GLN A 143 0.52 11.26 6.09
C GLN A 143 -0.96 10.85 6.00
N VAL A 144 -1.51 10.69 4.78
CA VAL A 144 -2.86 10.15 4.58
C VAL A 144 -2.89 8.68 4.99
N PRO A 145 -3.81 8.24 5.86
CA PRO A 145 -3.80 6.87 6.43
C PRO A 145 -3.64 5.76 5.39
N LEU A 146 -4.41 5.79 4.31
CA LEU A 146 -4.33 4.78 3.24
C LEU A 146 -3.02 4.79 2.44
N LEU A 147 -2.27 5.90 2.47
CA LEU A 147 -1.03 6.07 1.71
C LEU A 147 0.24 5.93 2.57
N ARG A 148 0.13 5.67 3.87
CA ARG A 148 1.28 5.61 4.81
C ARG A 148 2.37 4.62 4.41
N CYS A 149 2.01 3.56 3.70
CA CYS A 149 2.93 2.52 3.23
C CYS A 149 3.22 2.64 1.74
N ALA A 150 2.75 3.68 1.06
CA ALA A 150 2.95 3.84 -0.38
C ALA A 150 4.43 4.08 -0.71
N PRO A 151 4.94 3.48 -1.80
CA PRO A 151 6.28 3.78 -2.29
C PRO A 151 6.43 5.28 -2.58
N VAL A 152 7.59 5.84 -2.26
CA VAL A 152 7.86 7.28 -2.47
C VAL A 152 7.68 7.65 -3.95
N GLU A 153 8.14 6.80 -4.86
CA GLU A 153 7.99 6.97 -6.30
C GLU A 153 6.52 7.10 -6.72
N SER A 154 5.63 6.27 -6.15
CA SER A 154 4.19 6.33 -6.41
C SER A 154 3.59 7.66 -5.96
N LEU A 155 4.03 8.18 -4.81
CA LEU A 155 3.58 9.48 -4.29
C LEU A 155 4.04 10.65 -5.17
N PHE A 156 5.26 10.60 -5.68
CA PHE A 156 5.74 11.61 -6.66
C PHE A 156 4.96 11.52 -7.98
N ARG A 157 4.65 10.32 -8.46
CA ARG A 157 3.79 10.14 -9.65
C ARG A 157 2.40 10.73 -9.41
N MET A 158 1.78 10.48 -8.22
CA MET A 158 0.51 11.10 -7.85
C MET A 158 0.60 12.62 -7.81
N ALA A 159 1.67 13.17 -7.23
CA ALA A 159 1.92 14.61 -7.21
C ALA A 159 2.04 15.21 -8.61
N SER A 160 2.62 14.46 -9.57
CA SER A 160 2.85 14.93 -10.94
C SER A 160 1.60 14.88 -11.82
N VAL A 161 0.71 13.87 -11.64
CA VAL A 161 -0.55 13.77 -12.40
C VAL A 161 -1.66 14.64 -11.81
N GLY A 162 -1.57 14.93 -10.51
CA GLY A 162 -2.52 15.77 -9.81
C GLY A 162 -2.27 17.26 -10.04
N ARG A 163 -3.28 18.06 -9.74
CA ARG A 163 -3.16 19.52 -9.72
C ARG A 163 -3.43 20.08 -8.33
N THR A 164 -2.58 20.96 -7.86
CA THR A 164 -2.84 21.69 -6.62
C THR A 164 -3.83 22.82 -6.87
N PHE A 165 -4.72 23.04 -5.91
CA PHE A 165 -5.72 24.08 -6.03
C PHE A 165 -6.18 24.58 -4.64
N ARG A 166 -6.61 25.83 -4.58
CA ARG A 166 -7.10 26.50 -3.37
C ARG A 166 -8.53 26.93 -3.58
N PRO A 167 -9.48 26.30 -2.89
CA PRO A 167 -10.87 26.73 -2.96
C PRO A 167 -11.11 28.00 -2.15
N GLU A 168 -12.09 28.76 -2.54
CA GLU A 168 -12.68 29.77 -1.65
C GLU A 168 -13.33 29.05 -0.46
N PRO A 169 -13.24 29.64 0.75
CA PRO A 169 -13.91 29.09 1.93
C PRO A 169 -15.42 28.90 1.68
N GLY A 170 -15.93 27.72 2.05
CA GLY A 170 -17.33 27.34 1.84
C GLY A 170 -17.66 26.79 0.45
N ARG A 171 -16.76 26.87 -0.52
CA ARG A 171 -16.97 26.27 -1.86
C ARG A 171 -17.21 24.77 -1.74
N ALA A 172 -18.28 24.28 -2.38
CA ALA A 172 -18.54 22.85 -2.47
C ALA A 172 -17.51 22.17 -3.38
N LEU A 173 -16.89 21.09 -2.90
CA LEU A 173 -15.84 20.34 -3.58
C LEU A 173 -16.30 18.93 -3.92
N ALA A 174 -17.06 18.30 -3.03
CA ALA A 174 -17.64 16.98 -3.19
C ALA A 174 -19.06 16.98 -2.63
N GLN A 175 -19.93 16.16 -3.21
CA GLN A 175 -21.34 16.04 -2.79
C GLN A 175 -21.65 14.58 -2.49
N GLU A 176 -22.18 14.32 -1.32
CA GLU A 176 -22.66 12.99 -0.90
C GLU A 176 -23.64 12.41 -1.92
N GLY A 177 -23.49 11.11 -2.20
CA GLY A 177 -24.30 10.38 -3.18
C GLY A 177 -23.89 10.56 -4.64
N ALA A 178 -23.00 11.52 -4.96
CA ALA A 178 -22.47 11.67 -6.33
C ALA A 178 -21.44 10.57 -6.66
N PRO A 179 -21.29 10.19 -7.94
CA PRO A 179 -20.18 9.34 -8.37
C PRO A 179 -18.87 10.15 -8.23
N PRO A 180 -17.78 9.55 -7.69
CA PRO A 180 -16.51 10.24 -7.57
C PRO A 180 -15.85 10.36 -8.94
N SER A 181 -15.64 11.57 -9.43
CA SER A 181 -14.87 11.86 -10.65
C SER A 181 -13.40 12.15 -10.36
N GLU A 182 -13.10 12.53 -9.13
CA GLU A 182 -11.77 12.90 -8.67
C GLU A 182 -11.61 12.58 -7.18
N VAL A 183 -10.35 12.46 -6.75
CA VAL A 183 -9.97 12.36 -5.34
C VAL A 183 -9.39 13.69 -4.90
N LEU A 184 -9.83 14.17 -3.74
CA LEU A 184 -9.40 15.41 -3.14
C LEU A 184 -8.50 15.11 -1.93
N PHE A 185 -7.21 15.39 -2.03
CA PHE A 185 -6.28 15.30 -0.92
C PHE A 185 -6.09 16.69 -0.31
N LEU A 186 -6.62 16.91 0.89
CA LEU A 186 -6.35 18.14 1.64
C LEU A 186 -4.92 18.08 2.17
N LEU A 187 -4.06 18.92 1.62
CA LEU A 187 -2.64 18.98 1.96
C LEU A 187 -2.36 19.96 3.11
N ASP A 188 -3.14 21.04 3.22
CA ASP A 188 -3.00 22.05 4.28
C ASP A 188 -4.34 22.73 4.56
N GLY A 189 -4.46 23.35 5.74
CA GLY A 189 -5.67 24.00 6.19
C GLY A 189 -6.76 23.04 6.63
N ASP A 190 -8.00 23.45 6.48
CA ASP A 190 -9.17 22.73 6.98
C ASP A 190 -10.18 22.45 5.88
N ALA A 191 -10.99 21.41 6.09
CA ALA A 191 -12.20 21.12 5.31
C ALA A 191 -13.40 21.01 6.24
N VAL A 192 -14.57 21.39 5.76
CA VAL A 192 -15.84 21.09 6.43
C VAL A 192 -16.46 19.90 5.71
N THR A 193 -16.57 18.77 6.39
CA THR A 193 -17.19 17.55 5.86
C THR A 193 -18.50 17.26 6.57
N ARG A 194 -19.46 16.68 5.85
CA ARG A 194 -20.77 16.26 6.37
C ARG A 194 -21.18 14.95 5.74
N GLU A 195 -21.54 14.00 6.58
CA GLU A 195 -22.15 12.71 6.22
C GLU A 195 -23.55 12.67 6.83
N ASP A 196 -24.61 12.67 6.01
CA ASP A 196 -25.97 12.64 6.53
C ASP A 196 -26.27 11.32 7.27
N PRO A 197 -26.95 11.34 8.44
CA PRO A 197 -27.55 12.49 9.12
C PRO A 197 -26.65 13.21 10.13
N ARG A 198 -25.33 13.01 10.09
CA ARG A 198 -24.37 13.59 11.06
C ARG A 198 -24.20 15.09 10.86
N PRO A 199 -23.93 15.85 11.93
CA PRO A 199 -23.63 17.28 11.82
C PRO A 199 -22.32 17.52 11.06
N PRO A 200 -22.15 18.68 10.39
CA PRO A 200 -20.90 19.05 9.77
C PRO A 200 -19.74 19.03 10.77
N ARG A 201 -18.57 18.56 10.30
CA ARG A 201 -17.32 18.50 11.10
C ARG A 201 -16.22 19.24 10.39
N GLN A 202 -15.46 20.03 11.14
CA GLN A 202 -14.21 20.60 10.66
C GLN A 202 -13.11 19.54 10.81
N ARG A 203 -12.37 19.31 9.74
CA ARG A 203 -11.28 18.31 9.68
C ARG A 203 -10.05 19.00 9.12
N ALA A 204 -8.95 18.90 9.86
CA ALA A 204 -7.66 19.42 9.44
C ALA A 204 -6.95 18.46 8.48
N ALA A 205 -6.01 19.00 7.70
CA ALA A 205 -5.07 18.20 6.90
C ALA A 205 -4.18 17.31 7.81
N PRO A 206 -3.74 16.13 7.31
CA PRO A 206 -4.04 15.56 6.00
C PRO A 206 -5.36 14.79 5.95
N LEU A 207 -6.08 14.89 4.85
CA LEU A 207 -7.37 14.25 4.63
C LEU A 207 -7.50 13.85 3.16
N ALA A 208 -8.10 12.69 2.89
CA ALA A 208 -8.55 12.33 1.55
C ALA A 208 -10.07 12.21 1.51
N VAL A 209 -10.69 12.78 0.48
CA VAL A 209 -12.13 12.65 0.19
C VAL A 209 -12.29 11.99 -1.17
N GLY A 210 -13.09 10.95 -1.23
CA GLY A 210 -13.36 10.19 -2.45
C GLY A 210 -12.33 9.09 -2.77
N LEU A 211 -11.24 8.96 -2.02
CA LEU A 211 -10.20 7.94 -2.28
C LEU A 211 -10.77 6.51 -2.17
N GLU A 212 -11.45 6.22 -1.09
CA GLU A 212 -12.05 4.90 -0.85
C GLU A 212 -13.16 4.59 -1.85
N GLU A 213 -13.93 5.60 -2.22
CA GLU A 213 -15.03 5.46 -3.16
C GLU A 213 -14.54 5.25 -4.59
N VAL A 214 -13.46 5.91 -5.00
CA VAL A 214 -12.85 5.67 -6.32
C VAL A 214 -12.29 4.25 -6.40
N ILE A 215 -11.51 3.84 -5.39
CA ILE A 215 -10.91 2.49 -5.38
C ILE A 215 -11.96 1.41 -5.19
N GLY A 216 -13.03 1.65 -4.41
CA GLY A 216 -14.11 0.70 -4.17
C GLY A 216 -15.30 0.79 -5.14
N GLY A 217 -15.25 1.66 -6.16
CA GLY A 217 -16.32 1.81 -7.14
C GLY A 217 -17.64 2.31 -6.57
N GLY A 218 -17.60 3.04 -5.43
CA GLY A 218 -18.76 3.50 -4.70
C GLY A 218 -19.22 4.92 -5.07
N ARG A 219 -20.17 5.45 -4.30
CA ARG A 219 -20.58 6.85 -4.34
C ARG A 219 -19.98 7.58 -3.16
N LEU A 220 -19.71 8.88 -3.31
CA LEU A 220 -19.21 9.75 -2.24
C LEU A 220 -20.12 9.64 -1.00
N ARG A 221 -19.52 9.42 0.17
CA ARG A 221 -20.25 9.26 1.43
C ARG A 221 -20.44 10.55 2.18
N GLU A 222 -19.63 11.55 1.84
CA GLU A 222 -19.67 12.83 2.50
C GLU A 222 -19.68 13.99 1.51
N THR A 223 -20.32 15.06 1.91
CA THR A 223 -20.20 16.35 1.26
C THR A 223 -18.99 17.06 1.85
N ALA A 224 -18.08 17.55 1.01
CA ALA A 224 -16.90 18.30 1.44
C ALA A 224 -16.94 19.73 0.90
N ARG A 225 -16.53 20.68 1.75
CA ARG A 225 -16.38 22.11 1.42
C ARG A 225 -14.98 22.58 1.82
N GLY A 226 -14.43 23.49 1.04
CA GLY A 226 -13.17 24.15 1.38
C GLY A 226 -13.29 24.93 2.68
N GLY A 227 -12.36 24.74 3.60
CA GLY A 227 -12.20 25.54 4.79
C GLY A 227 -11.21 26.69 4.59
N GLU A 228 -10.85 27.34 5.69
CA GLU A 228 -9.88 28.46 5.67
C GLU A 228 -8.47 27.92 5.41
N GLY A 229 -7.73 28.55 4.49
CA GLY A 229 -6.36 28.18 4.14
C GLY A 229 -6.21 26.82 3.46
N ALA A 230 -7.31 26.21 3.02
CA ALA A 230 -7.28 24.87 2.42
C ALA A 230 -6.47 24.83 1.11
N VAL A 231 -5.58 23.84 1.02
CA VAL A 231 -4.81 23.51 -0.17
C VAL A 231 -5.06 22.04 -0.51
N TYR A 232 -5.53 21.79 -1.72
CA TYR A 232 -5.82 20.44 -2.19
C TYR A 232 -4.91 20.03 -3.33
N LEU A 233 -4.53 18.75 -3.35
CA LEU A 233 -4.17 18.03 -4.56
C LEU A 233 -5.43 17.34 -5.06
N VAL A 234 -5.74 17.54 -6.34
CA VAL A 234 -6.87 16.90 -7.02
C VAL A 234 -6.31 15.93 -8.05
N VAL A 235 -6.69 14.66 -7.94
CA VAL A 235 -6.31 13.60 -8.87
C VAL A 235 -7.58 13.05 -9.50
N ALA A 236 -7.66 13.03 -10.83
CA ALA A 236 -8.82 12.46 -11.52
C ALA A 236 -8.94 10.96 -11.22
N ALA A 237 -10.18 10.47 -11.04
CA ALA A 237 -10.39 9.07 -10.71
C ALA A 237 -9.78 8.08 -11.72
N PRO A 238 -9.89 8.30 -13.06
CA PRO A 238 -9.23 7.43 -14.03
C PRO A 238 -7.71 7.43 -13.92
N GLU A 239 -7.08 8.59 -13.63
CA GLU A 239 -5.63 8.69 -13.46
C GLU A 239 -5.16 7.94 -12.21
N LEU A 240 -5.89 8.05 -11.10
CA LEU A 240 -5.58 7.29 -9.90
C LEU A 240 -5.69 5.79 -10.13
N LEU A 241 -6.77 5.33 -10.78
CA LEU A 241 -6.96 3.92 -11.09
C LEU A 241 -5.88 3.38 -12.04
N ALA A 242 -5.44 4.18 -13.02
CA ALA A 242 -4.32 3.83 -13.89
C ALA A 242 -3.02 3.68 -13.09
N LEU A 243 -2.71 4.61 -12.19
CA LEU A 243 -1.55 4.50 -11.30
C LEU A 243 -1.58 3.23 -10.45
N VAL A 244 -2.75 2.89 -9.88
CA VAL A 244 -2.92 1.69 -9.06
C VAL A 244 -2.75 0.41 -9.89
N SER A 245 -3.22 0.39 -11.14
CA SER A 245 -3.07 -0.74 -12.06
C SER A 245 -1.62 -0.94 -12.53
N GLU A 246 -0.88 0.15 -12.73
CA GLU A 246 0.51 0.11 -13.19
C GLU A 246 1.52 -0.18 -12.06
N ASP A 247 1.14 0.11 -10.82
CA ASP A 247 2.04 0.07 -9.66
C ASP A 247 1.52 -0.89 -8.58
N GLY A 248 1.97 -2.14 -8.65
CA GLY A 248 1.64 -3.16 -7.64
C GLY A 248 2.09 -2.81 -6.22
N GLY A 249 3.10 -1.94 -6.06
CA GLY A 249 3.53 -1.41 -4.77
C GLY A 249 2.50 -0.45 -4.17
N LEU A 250 1.95 0.44 -4.99
CA LEU A 250 0.86 1.34 -4.59
C LEU A 250 -0.41 0.55 -4.25
N LEU A 251 -0.79 -0.41 -5.09
CA LEU A 251 -1.94 -1.29 -4.85
C LEU A 251 -1.82 -1.99 -3.48
N ARG A 252 -0.66 -2.63 -3.23
CA ARG A 252 -0.40 -3.31 -1.95
C ARG A 252 -0.42 -2.34 -0.77
N ALA A 253 0.10 -1.13 -0.93
CA ALA A 253 0.09 -0.11 0.12
C ALA A 253 -1.33 0.35 0.47
N LEU A 254 -2.20 0.54 -0.53
CA LEU A 254 -3.61 0.88 -0.34
C LEU A 254 -4.38 -0.22 0.40
N LEU A 255 -4.16 -1.49 0.00
CA LEU A 255 -4.77 -2.64 0.68
C LEU A 255 -4.26 -2.76 2.12
N ARG A 256 -2.96 -2.56 2.35
CA ARG A 256 -2.37 -2.52 3.69
C ARG A 256 -2.95 -1.40 4.53
N GLY A 257 -3.09 -0.20 3.97
CA GLY A 257 -3.69 0.95 4.64
C GLY A 257 -5.15 0.70 5.01
N ALA A 258 -5.92 0.09 4.11
CA ALA A 258 -7.31 -0.28 4.34
C ALA A 258 -7.47 -1.36 5.43
N LEU A 259 -6.51 -2.26 5.54
CA LEU A 259 -6.54 -3.38 6.49
C LEU A 259 -5.77 -3.11 7.80
N SER A 260 -5.12 -1.94 7.94
CA SER A 260 -4.27 -1.62 9.10
C SER A 260 -5.04 -1.62 10.42
N ASP A 261 -6.27 -1.15 10.38
CA ASP A 261 -7.16 -1.04 11.54
C ASP A 261 -8.28 -2.10 11.51
N ALA A 262 -8.12 -3.12 10.65
CA ALA A 262 -9.13 -4.16 10.48
C ALA A 262 -9.31 -4.98 11.78
N PRO A 263 -10.57 -5.24 12.17
CA PRO A 263 -10.84 -6.03 13.36
C PRO A 263 -10.35 -7.48 13.18
N PRO A 264 -10.05 -8.20 14.28
CA PRO A 264 -9.56 -9.59 14.20
C PRO A 264 -10.44 -10.53 13.37
N GLY A 265 -11.74 -10.25 13.25
CA GLY A 265 -12.69 -11.02 12.45
C GLY A 265 -12.38 -11.08 10.96
N VAL A 266 -11.58 -10.13 10.42
CA VAL A 266 -11.14 -10.15 9.01
C VAL A 266 -10.17 -11.31 8.72
N ARG A 267 -9.54 -11.89 9.73
CA ARG A 267 -8.66 -13.06 9.56
C ARG A 267 -9.40 -14.34 9.20
N VAL A 268 -10.68 -14.45 9.57
CA VAL A 268 -11.55 -15.58 9.22
C VAL A 268 -12.85 -15.04 8.68
N LEU A 269 -12.97 -14.95 7.36
CA LEU A 269 -14.19 -14.49 6.73
C LEU A 269 -15.18 -15.64 6.57
N ARG A 270 -16.35 -15.50 7.18
CA ARG A 270 -17.44 -16.47 7.09
C ARG A 270 -18.17 -16.32 5.76
N PRO A 271 -18.62 -17.41 5.12
CA PRO A 271 -19.38 -17.33 3.88
C PRO A 271 -20.71 -16.61 4.10
N ARG A 272 -21.15 -15.86 3.10
CA ARG A 272 -22.45 -15.13 3.13
C ARG A 272 -23.66 -16.04 3.12
N LEU A 273 -23.55 -17.18 2.46
CA LEU A 273 -24.52 -18.25 2.39
C LEU A 273 -23.80 -19.53 2.77
N ALA A 274 -24.41 -20.39 3.59
CA ALA A 274 -23.89 -21.73 3.80
C ALA A 274 -23.73 -22.35 2.38
N ALA A 275 -22.49 -22.59 1.99
CA ALA A 275 -22.20 -23.20 0.70
C ALA A 275 -22.94 -24.54 0.72
N ALA A 276 -24.00 -24.66 -0.07
CA ALA A 276 -24.64 -25.92 -0.31
C ALA A 276 -23.63 -26.78 -1.06
N VAL A 277 -22.88 -27.60 -0.32
CA VAL A 277 -22.02 -28.61 -0.93
C VAL A 277 -22.94 -29.47 -1.78
N SER A 278 -22.88 -29.29 -3.10
CA SER A 278 -23.63 -30.14 -4.03
C SER A 278 -23.10 -31.57 -3.86
N THR A 279 -23.98 -32.48 -3.50
CA THR A 279 -23.64 -33.90 -3.38
C THR A 279 -23.54 -34.59 -4.76
N GLU A 280 -23.75 -33.84 -5.84
CA GLU A 280 -23.61 -34.37 -7.19
C GLU A 280 -22.17 -34.09 -7.69
N PRO A 281 -21.56 -35.05 -8.44
CA PRO A 281 -20.21 -34.86 -9.00
C PRO A 281 -20.26 -33.78 -10.09
N THR A 282 -19.87 -32.57 -9.69
CA THR A 282 -19.67 -31.44 -10.58
C THR A 282 -18.22 -31.43 -11.08
N SER A 283 -17.92 -30.68 -12.13
CA SER A 283 -16.51 -30.52 -12.53
C SER A 283 -15.74 -29.77 -11.42
N GLN A 284 -14.49 -30.14 -11.17
CA GLN A 284 -13.62 -29.51 -10.18
C GLN A 284 -13.59 -27.97 -10.31
N THR A 285 -13.50 -27.47 -11.52
CA THR A 285 -13.53 -26.03 -11.81
C THR A 285 -14.82 -25.37 -11.32
N LEU A 286 -15.97 -26.01 -11.47
CA LEU A 286 -17.25 -25.44 -11.03
C LEU A 286 -17.33 -25.40 -9.49
N ASP A 287 -16.78 -26.41 -8.82
CA ASP A 287 -16.72 -26.43 -7.35
C ASP A 287 -15.78 -25.34 -6.82
N HIS A 288 -14.66 -25.09 -7.48
CA HIS A 288 -13.74 -23.98 -7.15
C HIS A 288 -14.42 -22.61 -7.35
N VAL A 289 -15.09 -22.41 -8.49
CA VAL A 289 -15.82 -21.15 -8.77
C VAL A 289 -16.91 -20.91 -7.74
N ARG A 290 -17.68 -21.93 -7.33
CA ARG A 290 -18.70 -21.80 -6.26
C ARG A 290 -18.09 -21.45 -4.91
N LEU A 291 -16.91 -22.01 -4.59
CA LEU A 291 -16.19 -21.70 -3.39
C LEU A 291 -15.72 -20.24 -3.36
N LEU A 292 -15.19 -19.74 -4.48
CA LEU A 292 -14.82 -18.33 -4.66
C LEU A 292 -16.04 -17.41 -4.52
N GLU A 293 -17.15 -17.72 -5.21
CA GLU A 293 -18.41 -16.97 -5.15
C GLU A 293 -18.98 -16.89 -3.72
N GLY A 294 -18.84 -17.96 -2.95
CA GLY A 294 -19.28 -18.04 -1.55
C GLY A 294 -18.48 -17.15 -0.60
N SER A 295 -17.25 -16.78 -0.96
CA SER A 295 -16.40 -15.91 -0.16
C SER A 295 -16.91 -14.46 -0.17
N PRO A 296 -16.98 -13.81 1.01
CA PRO A 296 -17.34 -12.39 1.09
C PRO A 296 -16.45 -11.48 0.24
N LEU A 297 -15.16 -11.84 0.06
CA LEU A 297 -14.20 -11.06 -0.73
C LEU A 297 -14.59 -10.92 -2.20
N PHE A 298 -15.17 -11.97 -2.77
CA PHE A 298 -15.48 -12.03 -4.19
C PHE A 298 -16.99 -11.90 -4.47
N ALA A 299 -17.76 -11.46 -3.47
CA ALA A 299 -19.21 -11.32 -3.56
C ALA A 299 -19.72 -10.37 -4.67
N ARG A 300 -18.83 -9.55 -5.20
CA ARG A 300 -19.12 -8.60 -6.29
C ARG A 300 -18.42 -8.97 -7.60
N ALA A 301 -17.68 -10.10 -7.63
CA ALA A 301 -17.00 -10.57 -8.82
C ALA A 301 -17.99 -11.13 -9.84
N THR A 302 -17.74 -10.88 -11.12
CA THR A 302 -18.49 -11.49 -12.22
C THR A 302 -18.06 -12.94 -12.43
N PRO A 303 -18.86 -13.78 -13.13
CA PRO A 303 -18.47 -15.15 -13.45
C PRO A 303 -17.12 -15.25 -14.18
N ASP A 304 -16.83 -14.34 -15.11
CA ASP A 304 -15.55 -14.31 -15.84
C ASP A 304 -14.37 -13.99 -14.92
N GLN A 305 -14.57 -13.08 -13.97
CA GLN A 305 -13.56 -12.76 -12.95
C GLN A 305 -13.30 -13.94 -12.01
N LEU A 306 -14.36 -14.66 -11.60
CA LEU A 306 -14.24 -15.88 -10.79
C LEU A 306 -13.48 -16.98 -11.52
N LEU A 307 -13.74 -17.18 -12.82
CA LEU A 307 -13.00 -18.11 -13.66
C LEU A 307 -11.52 -17.70 -13.80
N ALA A 308 -11.23 -16.41 -13.94
CA ALA A 308 -9.87 -15.90 -14.00
C ALA A 308 -9.11 -16.12 -12.67
N LEU A 309 -9.79 -16.00 -11.54
CA LEU A 309 -9.22 -16.32 -10.22
C LEU A 309 -9.00 -17.82 -10.03
N GLU A 310 -9.93 -18.65 -10.53
CA GLU A 310 -9.80 -20.12 -10.49
C GLU A 310 -8.56 -20.58 -11.24
N GLN A 311 -8.27 -20.03 -12.41
CA GLN A 311 -7.09 -20.39 -13.22
C GLN A 311 -5.74 -20.15 -12.52
N VAL A 312 -5.67 -19.20 -11.60
CA VAL A 312 -4.46 -18.90 -10.82
C VAL A 312 -4.49 -19.51 -9.42
N SER A 313 -5.57 -20.23 -9.09
CA SER A 313 -5.75 -20.94 -7.83
C SER A 313 -5.21 -22.37 -7.93
N ARG A 314 -4.94 -22.99 -6.78
CA ARG A 314 -4.50 -24.42 -6.70
C ARG A 314 -5.22 -25.11 -5.56
N GLU A 315 -5.66 -26.33 -5.76
CA GLU A 315 -6.15 -27.17 -4.69
C GLU A 315 -5.00 -27.60 -3.79
N GLN A 316 -5.17 -27.44 -2.49
CA GLN A 316 -4.25 -27.84 -1.44
C GLN A 316 -4.91 -28.86 -0.51
N THR A 317 -4.24 -30.01 -0.33
CA THR A 317 -4.70 -31.00 0.65
C THR A 317 -4.37 -30.53 2.06
N LEU A 318 -5.35 -30.57 2.95
CA LEU A 318 -5.21 -30.27 4.38
C LEU A 318 -4.85 -31.56 5.11
N VAL A 319 -3.62 -31.61 5.66
CA VAL A 319 -3.12 -32.76 6.42
C VAL A 319 -3.22 -32.43 7.91
N PRO A 320 -3.84 -33.27 8.74
CA PRO A 320 -3.93 -33.03 10.18
C PRO A 320 -2.56 -32.75 10.80
N ASP A 321 -2.54 -31.84 11.78
CA ASP A 321 -1.36 -31.32 12.47
C ASP A 321 -0.40 -30.47 11.64
N ALA A 322 -0.60 -30.35 10.32
CA ALA A 322 0.20 -29.45 9.48
C ALA A 322 -0.19 -27.97 9.73
N LEU A 323 0.76 -27.07 9.49
CA LEU A 323 0.51 -25.64 9.45
C LEU A 323 -0.11 -25.25 8.09
N LEU A 324 -1.18 -24.46 8.12
CA LEU A 324 -1.80 -23.92 6.91
C LEU A 324 -0.88 -22.89 6.23
N PHE A 325 -0.14 -22.12 7.05
CA PHE A 325 0.80 -21.09 6.62
C PHE A 325 2.23 -21.48 7.01
N PRO A 326 2.91 -22.35 6.26
CA PRO A 326 4.31 -22.64 6.53
C PRO A 326 5.16 -21.42 6.12
N GLU A 327 6.13 -21.03 6.95
CA GLU A 327 7.05 -19.90 6.67
C GLU A 327 7.79 -20.03 5.33
N SER A 328 7.87 -21.25 4.82
CA SER A 328 8.56 -21.59 3.57
C SER A 328 7.74 -21.30 2.32
N GLU A 329 6.49 -20.92 2.43
CA GLU A 329 5.59 -20.64 1.30
C GLU A 329 5.16 -19.19 1.25
N PRO A 330 4.88 -18.63 0.04
CA PRO A 330 4.36 -17.29 -0.08
C PRO A 330 2.97 -17.17 0.57
N ALA A 331 2.68 -15.98 1.11
CA ALA A 331 1.39 -15.69 1.70
C ALA A 331 0.27 -15.89 0.67
N ALA A 332 -0.80 -16.53 1.08
CA ALA A 332 -1.91 -16.90 0.22
C ALA A 332 -3.26 -16.80 0.95
N LEU A 333 -4.32 -16.60 0.19
CA LEU A 333 -5.68 -16.85 0.64
C LEU A 333 -5.95 -18.36 0.60
N HIS A 334 -6.66 -18.86 1.60
CA HIS A 334 -7.13 -20.23 1.65
C HIS A 334 -8.64 -20.25 1.85
N LEU A 335 -9.36 -20.74 0.87
CA LEU A 335 -10.80 -20.97 0.94
C LEU A 335 -11.00 -22.45 1.31
N ILE A 336 -11.54 -22.75 2.48
CA ILE A 336 -11.71 -24.11 2.95
C ILE A 336 -12.85 -24.78 2.19
N ALA A 337 -12.55 -25.81 1.42
CA ALA A 337 -13.57 -26.60 0.72
C ALA A 337 -14.19 -27.64 1.64
N ASP A 338 -13.36 -28.37 2.36
CA ASP A 338 -13.74 -29.29 3.42
C ASP A 338 -12.62 -29.42 4.47
N GLY A 339 -12.91 -29.96 5.65
CA GLY A 339 -11.96 -30.03 6.76
C GLY A 339 -12.10 -28.89 7.78
N GLU A 340 -11.18 -28.84 8.74
CA GLU A 340 -11.15 -27.81 9.80
C GLU A 340 -9.73 -27.32 10.06
N VAL A 341 -9.62 -26.02 10.34
CA VAL A 341 -8.36 -25.34 10.67
C VAL A 341 -8.57 -24.53 11.96
N ALA A 342 -7.75 -24.79 12.96
CA ALA A 342 -7.75 -24.03 14.21
C ALA A 342 -6.69 -22.93 14.17
N LEU A 343 -7.05 -21.76 14.65
CA LEU A 343 -6.16 -20.60 14.83
C LEU A 343 -6.56 -19.87 16.12
N GLU A 344 -5.66 -19.03 16.61
CA GLU A 344 -5.90 -18.22 17.79
C GLU A 344 -6.08 -16.75 17.38
N LEU A 345 -7.23 -16.15 17.69
CA LEU A 345 -7.50 -14.75 17.41
C LEU A 345 -7.67 -13.98 18.70
N ALA A 346 -6.79 -13.00 18.93
CA ALA A 346 -6.81 -12.18 20.14
C ALA A 346 -6.88 -13.00 21.45
N GLY A 347 -6.19 -14.14 21.49
CA GLY A 347 -6.17 -15.05 22.65
C GLY A 347 -7.37 -15.99 22.75
N ALA A 348 -8.27 -16.01 21.76
CA ALA A 348 -9.40 -16.92 21.71
C ALA A 348 -9.24 -17.94 20.57
N PRO A 349 -9.49 -19.25 20.82
CA PRO A 349 -9.43 -20.26 19.78
C PRO A 349 -10.62 -20.10 18.82
N VAL A 350 -10.31 -20.08 17.52
CA VAL A 350 -11.30 -20.02 16.43
C VAL A 350 -11.07 -21.21 15.50
N VAL A 351 -12.15 -21.84 15.07
CA VAL A 351 -12.09 -22.91 14.08
C VAL A 351 -12.72 -22.43 12.79
N ALA A 352 -11.93 -22.46 11.72
CA ALA A 352 -12.39 -22.25 10.36
C ALA A 352 -12.85 -23.56 9.73
N ARG A 353 -13.93 -23.51 8.96
CA ARG A 353 -14.65 -24.66 8.37
C ARG A 353 -14.93 -24.44 6.89
N ALA A 354 -15.55 -25.41 6.28
CA ALA A 354 -15.97 -25.32 4.87
C ALA A 354 -16.71 -24.00 4.56
N GLY A 355 -16.26 -23.31 3.52
CA GLY A 355 -16.71 -22.00 3.08
C GLY A 355 -15.95 -20.81 3.70
N ASP A 356 -15.21 -20.99 4.78
CA ASP A 356 -14.43 -19.91 5.39
C ASP A 356 -13.21 -19.55 4.55
N THR A 357 -12.85 -18.27 4.57
CA THR A 357 -11.65 -17.73 3.90
C THR A 357 -10.65 -17.26 4.96
N LEU A 358 -9.40 -17.71 4.84
CA LEU A 358 -8.26 -17.41 5.71
C LEU A 358 -7.14 -16.71 4.92
N GLY A 359 -6.24 -16.03 5.63
CA GLY A 359 -5.02 -15.46 5.03
C GLY A 359 -5.21 -14.11 4.34
N VAL A 360 -6.30 -13.40 4.60
CA VAL A 360 -6.62 -12.12 3.94
C VAL A 360 -5.58 -11.04 4.25
N LEU A 361 -5.25 -10.86 5.53
CA LEU A 361 -4.28 -9.85 5.96
C LEU A 361 -2.87 -10.20 5.49
N GLU A 362 -2.54 -11.48 5.53
CA GLU A 362 -1.26 -12.03 5.13
C GLU A 362 -1.03 -11.85 3.61
N ALA A 363 -2.00 -12.25 2.81
CA ALA A 363 -1.92 -12.22 1.34
C ALA A 363 -2.00 -10.79 0.76
N LEU A 364 -2.92 -9.96 1.25
CA LEU A 364 -3.18 -8.65 0.68
C LEU A 364 -2.36 -7.53 1.33
N ALA A 365 -2.21 -7.57 2.67
CA ALA A 365 -1.50 -6.54 3.41
C ALA A 365 -0.06 -6.91 3.77
N GLY A 366 0.36 -8.16 3.57
CA GLY A 366 1.66 -8.65 3.99
C GLY A 366 1.82 -8.64 5.52
N ALA A 367 0.73 -8.89 6.25
CA ALA A 367 0.78 -9.05 7.68
C ALA A 367 1.61 -10.30 8.07
N PRO A 368 2.17 -10.36 9.28
CA PRO A 368 2.85 -11.56 9.76
C PRO A 368 1.89 -12.76 9.75
N LEU A 369 2.43 -13.92 9.34
CA LEU A 369 1.69 -15.18 9.38
C LEU A 369 1.39 -15.57 10.84
N GLU A 370 0.10 -15.73 11.15
CA GLU A 370 -0.28 -16.32 12.44
C GLU A 370 -0.40 -17.85 12.31
N PRO A 371 0.03 -18.62 13.32
CA PRO A 371 -0.06 -20.06 13.27
C PRO A 371 -1.51 -20.51 13.11
N ALA A 372 -1.80 -21.18 12.01
CA ALA A 372 -3.07 -21.85 11.77
C ALA A 372 -2.80 -23.34 11.53
N ARG A 373 -3.40 -24.20 12.32
CA ARG A 373 -3.15 -25.65 12.32
C ARG A 373 -4.36 -26.41 11.81
N VAL A 374 -4.14 -27.32 10.88
CA VAL A 374 -5.16 -28.23 10.39
C VAL A 374 -5.55 -29.20 11.52
N THR A 375 -6.83 -29.23 11.88
CA THR A 375 -7.37 -30.15 12.91
C THR A 375 -8.14 -31.31 12.30
N MET A 376 -8.72 -31.12 11.11
CA MET A 376 -9.41 -32.18 10.39
C MET A 376 -8.96 -32.17 8.92
N ALA A 377 -8.62 -33.38 8.41
CA ALA A 377 -8.22 -33.55 7.01
C ALA A 377 -9.28 -33.02 6.05
N GLY A 378 -8.84 -32.47 4.93
CA GLY A 378 -9.73 -31.91 3.93
C GLY A 378 -8.99 -31.25 2.77
N ARG A 379 -9.62 -30.28 2.14
CA ARG A 379 -9.07 -29.54 0.99
C ARG A 379 -9.36 -28.06 1.14
N ALA A 380 -8.47 -27.26 0.61
CA ALA A 380 -8.63 -25.82 0.46
C ALA A 380 -8.24 -25.38 -0.95
N LEU A 381 -8.88 -24.34 -1.44
CA LEU A 381 -8.44 -23.64 -2.62
C LEU A 381 -7.44 -22.57 -2.20
N ARG A 382 -6.20 -22.65 -2.67
CA ARG A 382 -5.12 -21.75 -2.35
C ARG A 382 -4.91 -20.76 -3.50
N LEU A 383 -4.96 -19.47 -3.18
CA LEU A 383 -4.72 -18.37 -4.11
C LEU A 383 -3.56 -17.51 -3.58
N GLU A 384 -2.42 -17.54 -4.25
CA GLU A 384 -1.24 -16.78 -3.86
C GLU A 384 -1.48 -15.27 -3.90
N GLY A 385 -1.00 -14.55 -2.89
CA GLY A 385 -1.22 -13.11 -2.77
C GLY A 385 -0.70 -12.31 -3.97
N ASP A 386 0.47 -12.67 -4.50
CA ASP A 386 1.04 -12.00 -5.66
C ASP A 386 0.21 -12.24 -6.94
N ALA A 387 -0.26 -13.47 -7.14
CA ALA A 387 -1.15 -13.79 -8.28
C ALA A 387 -2.49 -13.05 -8.18
N LEU A 388 -3.05 -12.93 -6.97
CA LEU A 388 -4.26 -12.14 -6.74
C LEU A 388 -4.00 -10.66 -7.04
N LEU A 389 -2.89 -10.09 -6.56
CA LEU A 389 -2.55 -8.68 -6.80
C LEU A 389 -2.34 -8.38 -8.30
N GLU A 390 -1.76 -9.32 -9.06
CA GLU A 390 -1.67 -9.20 -10.52
C GLU A 390 -3.05 -9.13 -11.16
N ARG A 391 -3.98 -10.01 -10.76
CA ARG A 391 -5.35 -9.98 -11.28
C ARG A 391 -6.10 -8.71 -10.90
N LEU A 392 -5.90 -8.19 -9.69
CA LEU A 392 -6.48 -6.92 -9.25
C LEU A 392 -5.92 -5.72 -10.03
N ALA A 393 -4.66 -5.75 -10.41
CA ALA A 393 -4.04 -4.72 -11.23
C ALA A 393 -4.56 -4.75 -12.68
N GLU A 394 -4.82 -5.94 -13.23
CA GLU A 394 -5.34 -6.12 -14.59
C GLU A 394 -6.83 -5.82 -14.72
N ASP A 395 -7.61 -6.01 -13.66
CA ASP A 395 -9.08 -5.86 -13.67
C ASP A 395 -9.55 -4.87 -12.59
N THR A 396 -9.77 -3.62 -13.00
CA THR A 396 -10.26 -2.55 -12.13
C THR A 396 -11.63 -2.90 -11.49
N GLY A 397 -12.50 -3.62 -12.18
CA GLY A 397 -13.80 -4.04 -11.65
C GLY A 397 -13.64 -5.05 -10.51
N LEU A 398 -12.72 -6.00 -10.66
CA LEU A 398 -12.37 -6.96 -9.62
C LEU A 398 -11.75 -6.25 -8.40
N LEU A 399 -10.83 -5.31 -8.63
CA LEU A 399 -10.23 -4.47 -7.58
C LEU A 399 -11.32 -3.72 -6.81
N GLN A 400 -12.20 -3.01 -7.51
CA GLN A 400 -13.29 -2.25 -6.91
C GLN A 400 -14.24 -3.16 -6.11
N GLY A 401 -14.57 -4.31 -6.66
CA GLY A 401 -15.43 -5.29 -5.99
C GLY A 401 -14.82 -5.81 -4.70
N LEU A 402 -13.53 -6.18 -4.71
CA LEU A 402 -12.81 -6.67 -3.55
C LEU A 402 -12.66 -5.58 -2.49
N PHE A 403 -12.26 -4.37 -2.87
CA PHE A 403 -12.09 -3.27 -1.93
C PHE A 403 -13.40 -2.90 -1.23
N ALA A 404 -14.51 -2.86 -1.98
CA ALA A 404 -15.83 -2.64 -1.42
C ALA A 404 -16.26 -3.77 -0.47
N ALA A 405 -15.94 -5.03 -0.81
CA ALA A 405 -16.24 -6.18 0.04
C ALA A 405 -15.46 -6.15 1.37
N LEU A 406 -14.17 -5.76 1.34
CA LEU A 406 -13.39 -5.55 2.57
C LEU A 406 -14.02 -4.51 3.48
N ARG A 407 -14.49 -3.40 2.93
CA ARG A 407 -15.18 -2.36 3.69
C ARG A 407 -16.51 -2.80 4.28
N ASP A 408 -17.25 -3.63 3.57
CA ASP A 408 -18.50 -4.21 4.08
C ASP A 408 -18.23 -5.15 5.27
N VAL A 409 -17.14 -5.92 5.24
CA VAL A 409 -16.70 -6.79 6.33
C VAL A 409 -16.29 -5.99 7.58
N GLU A 410 -15.49 -4.93 7.42
CA GLU A 410 -15.09 -4.05 8.53
C GLU A 410 -16.28 -3.44 9.26
N ARG A 411 -17.36 -3.11 8.55
CA ARG A 411 -18.56 -2.50 9.13
C ARG A 411 -19.46 -3.49 9.84
N ALA A 412 -19.39 -4.75 9.45
CA ALA A 412 -20.21 -5.82 10.03
C ALA A 412 -19.57 -6.46 11.28
N SER A 413 -18.28 -6.20 11.52
CA SER A 413 -17.49 -6.68 12.66
C SER A 413 -17.47 -5.69 13.79
#